data_a427b5b3eb4a7be08c88aeb0748f8747
#
_entry.id   a427b5b3eb4a7be08c88aeb0748f8747
#
_cell.length_a   1.000
_cell.length_b   1.000
_cell.length_c   1.000
_cell.angle_alpha   90.00
_cell.angle_beta   90.00
_cell.angle_gamma   90.00
#
_symmetry.space_group_name_H-M   'P 1'
#
loop_
_entity.id
_entity.type
_entity.pdbx_description
1 polymer ?
#
loop_
_entity_poly.entity_id
_entity_poly.type
_entity_poly.pdbx_seq_one_letter_code
_entity_poly.pdbx_strand_id
1 'polypeptide(L)'
;MQPLSKRTETFTDSVIRRMTRIANACGAINLSQGFPDFDPPEALTKRLSEVALTGPHQYAITFGAQNFREALSDKQFHFSGLRYDPQKEIVITCGSTEAMMASMMSVCNPGDKVVLFSPFYENYSADTILCGATPVYVPLSPVDLSFDANVLESAMAQPGVKALVLCNPANPSGKVFTHEELSIIASLAVKYDLYVITDEVYEHIFFAPHRHTYIATLPGMFERTIECSSLSKTYSITGWRLGYVLAAEPVMERIKKVHDFLTVGAAAPLMEAAVTALRFDDSYYTGLQAHYTHMKDVFTNGLRNLGLHFTEPQGAYFVLIDISEFGYGRRESCSASKCAAGTLPDEQFCIDMAQKVGVAAVPGSSFFREPVDHLVRLHFAKKDETLYEALNRLENLKKLKR
;
A
#
# COMPACT_ATOMS: atom_id res chain seq x y z
N MET A 1 13.54 -20.46 30.68
CA MET A 1 13.70 -20.31 29.22
C MET A 1 14.44 -19.00 28.96
N GLN A 2 15.23 -18.92 27.90
CA GLN A 2 15.88 -17.66 27.50
C GLN A 2 14.81 -16.66 27.05
N PRO A 3 15.03 -15.34 27.23
CA PRO A 3 14.10 -14.33 26.74
C PRO A 3 13.98 -14.36 25.21
N LEU A 4 12.79 -14.02 24.70
CA LEU A 4 12.55 -13.90 23.25
C LEU A 4 13.24 -12.66 22.69
N SER A 5 13.31 -12.57 21.36
CA SER A 5 13.85 -11.40 20.67
C SER A 5 13.00 -10.14 20.97
N LYS A 6 13.68 -9.03 21.26
CA LYS A 6 13.04 -7.74 21.52
C LYS A 6 12.47 -7.07 20.27
N ARG A 7 12.83 -7.53 19.05
CA ARG A 7 12.44 -6.89 17.77
C ARG A 7 10.93 -6.74 17.59
N THR A 8 10.16 -7.64 18.17
CA THR A 8 8.70 -7.66 18.01
C THR A 8 7.94 -7.25 19.27
N GLU A 9 8.62 -6.78 20.32
CA GLU A 9 7.98 -6.38 21.59
C GLU A 9 6.97 -5.23 21.41
N THR A 10 7.23 -4.34 20.44
CA THR A 10 6.35 -3.21 20.13
C THR A 10 5.27 -3.55 19.09
N PHE A 11 5.29 -4.76 18.53
CA PHE A 11 4.32 -5.15 17.52
C PHE A 11 3.01 -5.58 18.16
N THR A 12 1.92 -5.05 17.61
CA THR A 12 0.57 -5.51 17.92
C THR A 12 0.06 -6.39 16.78
N ASP A 13 -1.04 -7.11 17.03
CA ASP A 13 -1.75 -7.81 15.96
C ASP A 13 -2.23 -6.80 14.91
N SER A 14 -2.07 -7.14 13.61
CA SER A 14 -2.49 -6.27 12.52
C SER A 14 -3.95 -5.82 12.70
N VAL A 15 -4.17 -4.53 12.77
CA VAL A 15 -5.50 -3.94 12.95
C VAL A 15 -6.41 -4.30 11.78
N ILE A 16 -5.89 -4.32 10.56
CA ILE A 16 -6.64 -4.73 9.35
C ILE A 16 -7.12 -6.18 9.49
N ARG A 17 -6.27 -7.10 9.94
CA ARG A 17 -6.65 -8.51 10.15
C ARG A 17 -7.64 -8.67 11.28
N ARG A 18 -7.50 -7.90 12.37
CA ARG A 18 -8.44 -7.89 13.48
C ARG A 18 -9.82 -7.44 13.00
N MET A 19 -9.91 -6.35 12.23
CA MET A 19 -11.19 -5.87 11.67
C MET A 19 -11.81 -6.88 10.71
N THR A 20 -11.00 -7.60 9.91
CA THR A 20 -11.50 -8.69 9.07
C THR A 20 -12.12 -9.83 9.90
N ARG A 21 -11.49 -10.22 11.02
CA ARG A 21 -12.08 -11.24 11.91
C ARG A 21 -13.40 -10.77 12.51
N ILE A 22 -13.49 -9.51 12.92
CA ILE A 22 -14.73 -8.91 13.43
C ILE A 22 -15.81 -8.90 12.34
N ALA A 23 -15.47 -8.46 11.12
CA ALA A 23 -16.39 -8.46 9.98
C ALA A 23 -16.99 -9.84 9.74
N ASN A 24 -16.16 -10.86 9.68
CA ASN A 24 -16.60 -12.26 9.47
C ASN A 24 -17.49 -12.76 10.61
N ALA A 25 -17.14 -12.44 11.87
CA ALA A 25 -17.93 -12.85 13.03
C ALA A 25 -19.32 -12.19 13.08
N CYS A 26 -19.48 -10.99 12.51
CA CYS A 26 -20.75 -10.24 12.51
C CYS A 26 -21.53 -10.37 11.19
N GLY A 27 -21.00 -11.03 10.16
CA GLY A 27 -21.59 -11.03 8.82
C GLY A 27 -21.59 -9.62 8.18
N ALA A 28 -20.63 -8.77 8.55
CA ALA A 28 -20.49 -7.44 8.01
C ALA A 28 -19.82 -7.46 6.63
N ILE A 29 -20.20 -6.53 5.75
CA ILE A 29 -19.48 -6.30 4.49
C ILE A 29 -18.08 -5.79 4.82
N ASN A 30 -17.07 -6.52 4.37
CA ASN A 30 -15.68 -6.20 4.68
C ASN A 30 -15.13 -5.15 3.71
N LEU A 31 -15.16 -3.87 4.12
CA LEU A 31 -14.48 -2.76 3.46
C LEU A 31 -13.19 -2.35 4.21
N SER A 32 -12.70 -3.20 5.12
CA SER A 32 -11.47 -2.95 5.89
C SER A 32 -10.23 -3.47 5.16
N GLN A 33 -10.25 -4.70 4.67
CA GLN A 33 -9.11 -5.31 4.00
C GLN A 33 -9.15 -5.06 2.50
N GLY A 34 -8.17 -4.30 2.00
CA GLY A 34 -8.09 -3.85 0.61
C GLY A 34 -7.76 -4.95 -0.39
N PHE A 35 -8.77 -5.70 -0.82
CA PHE A 35 -8.71 -6.59 -1.98
C PHE A 35 -10.03 -6.59 -2.74
N PRO A 36 -9.99 -6.73 -4.09
CA PRO A 36 -11.19 -6.77 -4.92
C PRO A 36 -12.00 -8.06 -4.67
N ASP A 37 -13.32 -7.99 -4.90
CA ASP A 37 -14.23 -9.15 -4.92
C ASP A 37 -14.65 -9.55 -6.35
N PHE A 38 -13.94 -9.04 -7.34
CA PHE A 38 -14.06 -9.42 -8.75
C PHE A 38 -12.86 -10.27 -9.19
N ASP A 39 -13.09 -11.07 -10.22
CA ASP A 39 -12.13 -12.05 -10.71
C ASP A 39 -10.95 -11.37 -11.44
N PRO A 40 -9.77 -12.02 -11.47
CA PRO A 40 -8.67 -11.60 -12.33
C PRO A 40 -9.01 -11.78 -13.82
N PRO A 41 -8.23 -11.16 -14.72
CA PRO A 41 -8.43 -11.33 -16.17
C PRO A 41 -8.49 -12.79 -16.60
N GLU A 42 -9.48 -13.15 -17.41
CA GLU A 42 -9.69 -14.54 -17.87
C GLU A 42 -8.47 -15.13 -18.59
N ALA A 43 -7.79 -14.33 -19.39
CA ALA A 43 -6.57 -14.77 -20.10
C ALA A 43 -5.48 -15.25 -19.12
N LEU A 44 -5.39 -14.60 -17.95
CA LEU A 44 -4.43 -14.94 -16.92
C LEU A 44 -4.78 -16.26 -16.22
N THR A 45 -6.05 -16.47 -15.88
CA THR A 45 -6.52 -17.70 -15.23
C THR A 45 -6.49 -18.90 -16.18
N LYS A 46 -6.80 -18.70 -17.47
CA LYS A 46 -6.62 -19.71 -18.51
C LYS A 46 -5.16 -20.13 -18.64
N ARG A 47 -4.24 -19.16 -18.72
CA ARG A 47 -2.80 -19.46 -18.81
C ARG A 47 -2.32 -20.24 -17.59
N LEU A 48 -2.77 -19.88 -16.38
CA LEU A 48 -2.43 -20.63 -15.17
C LEU A 48 -2.91 -22.07 -15.25
N SER A 49 -4.10 -22.32 -15.77
CA SER A 49 -4.63 -23.68 -15.95
C SER A 49 -3.75 -24.52 -16.88
N GLU A 50 -3.26 -23.93 -17.97
CA GLU A 50 -2.32 -24.59 -18.89
C GLU A 50 -0.98 -24.89 -18.21
N VAL A 51 -0.41 -23.89 -17.52
CA VAL A 51 0.86 -24.02 -16.80
C VAL A 51 0.77 -25.09 -15.71
N ALA A 52 -0.37 -25.21 -15.03
CA ALA A 52 -0.59 -26.25 -14.03
C ALA A 52 -0.45 -27.67 -14.59
N LEU A 53 -0.67 -27.87 -15.90
CA LEU A 53 -0.54 -29.16 -16.58
C LEU A 53 0.82 -29.37 -17.25
N THR A 54 1.50 -28.28 -17.63
CA THR A 54 2.69 -28.35 -18.49
C THR A 54 3.98 -27.88 -17.79
N GLY A 55 3.86 -27.18 -16.67
CA GLY A 55 4.98 -26.55 -15.97
C GLY A 55 5.35 -25.15 -16.49
N PRO A 56 6.41 -24.57 -15.93
CA PRO A 56 7.43 -25.16 -15.06
C PRO A 56 6.95 -25.46 -13.63
N HIS A 57 7.43 -26.56 -13.02
CA HIS A 57 7.09 -26.96 -11.65
C HIS A 57 8.29 -26.91 -10.70
N GLN A 58 9.49 -26.74 -11.23
CA GLN A 58 10.71 -26.64 -10.46
C GLN A 58 11.11 -25.19 -10.26
N TYR A 59 12.10 -24.94 -9.41
CA TYR A 59 12.62 -23.61 -9.15
C TYR A 59 12.98 -22.87 -10.45
N ALA A 60 12.56 -21.63 -10.56
CA ALA A 60 13.19 -20.69 -11.47
C ALA A 60 14.56 -20.25 -10.89
N ILE A 61 15.33 -19.49 -11.64
CA ILE A 61 16.46 -18.71 -11.11
C ILE A 61 15.93 -17.90 -9.91
N THR A 62 16.70 -17.81 -8.81
CA THR A 62 16.25 -17.20 -7.55
C THR A 62 15.69 -15.80 -7.75
N PHE A 63 16.32 -14.96 -8.58
CA PHE A 63 15.84 -13.61 -8.86
C PHE A 63 14.69 -13.53 -9.90
N GLY A 64 14.12 -14.66 -10.31
CA GLY A 64 12.88 -14.75 -11.11
C GLY A 64 13.10 -15.27 -12.53
N ALA A 65 12.04 -15.81 -13.14
CA ALA A 65 12.06 -16.35 -14.49
C ALA A 65 12.48 -15.27 -15.52
N GLN A 66 13.31 -15.64 -16.49
CA GLN A 66 13.88 -14.72 -17.47
C GLN A 66 12.79 -14.02 -18.28
N ASN A 67 11.85 -14.78 -18.83
CA ASN A 67 10.75 -14.26 -19.63
C ASN A 67 9.85 -13.30 -18.84
N PHE A 68 9.69 -13.50 -17.53
CA PHE A 68 8.96 -12.58 -16.67
C PHE A 68 9.72 -11.25 -16.49
N ARG A 69 11.03 -11.32 -16.22
CA ARG A 69 11.86 -10.13 -16.04
C ARG A 69 11.97 -9.31 -17.32
N GLU A 70 12.06 -9.97 -18.49
CA GLU A 70 12.05 -9.31 -19.80
C GLU A 70 10.71 -8.59 -20.05
N ALA A 71 9.58 -9.29 -19.85
CA ALA A 71 8.25 -8.68 -19.99
C ALA A 71 8.01 -7.53 -19.01
N LEU A 72 8.54 -7.63 -17.78
CA LEU A 72 8.45 -6.56 -16.78
C LEU A 72 9.29 -5.35 -17.19
N SER A 73 10.52 -5.56 -17.70
CA SER A 73 11.36 -4.48 -18.23
C SER A 73 10.67 -3.72 -19.37
N ASP A 74 10.03 -4.46 -20.29
CA ASP A 74 9.29 -3.86 -21.40
C ASP A 74 8.07 -3.06 -20.90
N LYS A 75 7.29 -3.61 -19.96
CA LYS A 75 6.18 -2.91 -19.33
C LYS A 75 6.66 -1.62 -18.64
N GLN A 76 7.72 -1.69 -17.86
CA GLN A 76 8.24 -0.53 -17.13
C GLN A 76 8.74 0.55 -18.09
N PHE A 77 9.45 0.16 -19.15
CA PHE A 77 9.87 1.10 -20.19
C PHE A 77 8.68 1.79 -20.86
N HIS A 78 7.61 1.06 -21.14
CA HIS A 78 6.40 1.62 -21.75
C HIS A 78 5.76 2.72 -20.88
N PHE A 79 5.68 2.52 -19.56
CA PHE A 79 4.99 3.47 -18.67
C PHE A 79 5.88 4.57 -18.09
N SER A 80 7.14 4.27 -17.80
CA SER A 80 8.06 5.22 -17.16
C SER A 80 9.09 5.84 -18.12
N GLY A 81 9.34 5.20 -19.25
CA GLY A 81 10.48 5.53 -20.13
C GLY A 81 11.83 5.02 -19.62
N LEU A 82 11.89 4.41 -18.43
CA LEU A 82 13.10 3.82 -17.86
C LEU A 82 13.19 2.34 -18.26
N ARG A 83 14.35 1.98 -18.82
CA ARG A 83 14.63 0.58 -19.16
C ARG A 83 15.58 -0.03 -18.14
N TYR A 84 15.08 -0.98 -17.39
CA TYR A 84 15.87 -1.77 -16.45
C TYR A 84 16.45 -3.01 -17.14
N ASP A 85 17.73 -3.32 -16.90
CA ASP A 85 18.35 -4.55 -17.36
C ASP A 85 17.71 -5.76 -16.68
N PRO A 86 17.05 -6.68 -17.44
CA PRO A 86 16.39 -7.84 -16.84
C PRO A 86 17.32 -8.78 -16.06
N GLN A 87 18.64 -8.76 -16.33
CA GLN A 87 19.60 -9.63 -15.66
C GLN A 87 20.18 -9.00 -14.39
N LYS A 88 20.27 -7.67 -14.36
CA LYS A 88 21.02 -6.94 -13.35
C LYS A 88 20.15 -6.15 -12.39
N GLU A 89 19.05 -5.58 -12.87
CA GLU A 89 18.31 -4.52 -12.22
C GLU A 89 16.89 -4.94 -11.81
N ILE A 90 16.54 -6.22 -11.93
CA ILE A 90 15.21 -6.76 -11.62
C ILE A 90 15.32 -8.00 -10.71
N VAL A 91 14.49 -8.06 -9.68
CA VAL A 91 14.23 -9.26 -8.88
C VAL A 91 12.73 -9.44 -8.67
N ILE A 92 12.25 -10.68 -8.80
CA ILE A 92 10.85 -11.06 -8.57
C ILE A 92 10.71 -11.63 -7.18
N THR A 93 9.76 -11.12 -6.42
CA THR A 93 9.59 -11.41 -4.98
C THR A 93 8.24 -12.05 -4.67
N CYS A 94 8.11 -12.62 -3.48
CA CYS A 94 6.85 -13.15 -2.96
C CYS A 94 5.90 -12.02 -2.51
N GLY A 95 5.48 -11.17 -3.47
CA GLY A 95 4.68 -9.97 -3.27
C GLY A 95 5.52 -8.76 -2.85
N SER A 96 4.89 -7.58 -2.88
CA SER A 96 5.54 -6.31 -2.48
C SER A 96 6.01 -6.29 -1.03
N THR A 97 5.40 -7.09 -0.16
CA THR A 97 5.82 -7.20 1.25
C THR A 97 7.26 -7.69 1.38
N GLU A 98 7.63 -8.73 0.61
CA GLU A 98 9.03 -9.16 0.55
C GLU A 98 9.90 -8.13 -0.18
N ALA A 99 9.41 -7.53 -1.26
CA ALA A 99 10.13 -6.50 -1.99
C ALA A 99 10.56 -5.35 -1.06
N MET A 100 9.64 -4.83 -0.25
CA MET A 100 9.91 -3.77 0.73
C MET A 100 10.92 -4.22 1.79
N MET A 101 10.73 -5.42 2.37
CA MET A 101 11.61 -5.94 3.40
C MET A 101 13.02 -6.19 2.87
N ALA A 102 13.16 -6.84 1.70
CA ALA A 102 14.46 -7.09 1.09
C ALA A 102 15.19 -5.80 0.72
N SER A 103 14.46 -4.80 0.24
CA SER A 103 15.00 -3.46 -0.05
C SER A 103 15.49 -2.77 1.20
N MET A 104 14.68 -2.77 2.26
CA MET A 104 15.02 -2.16 3.54
C MET A 104 16.28 -2.80 4.16
N MET A 105 16.33 -4.14 4.19
CA MET A 105 17.49 -4.89 4.70
C MET A 105 18.75 -4.67 3.88
N SER A 106 18.63 -4.28 2.62
CA SER A 106 19.77 -4.05 1.73
C SER A 106 20.45 -2.69 1.94
N VAL A 107 19.70 -1.70 2.44
CA VAL A 107 20.22 -0.32 2.59
C VAL A 107 20.37 0.11 4.05
N CYS A 108 19.64 -0.49 4.99
CA CYS A 108 19.66 -0.10 6.40
C CYS A 108 20.48 -1.04 7.25
N ASN A 109 21.23 -0.46 8.19
CA ASN A 109 21.91 -1.17 9.26
C ASN A 109 21.19 -0.92 10.61
N PRO A 110 21.40 -1.77 11.62
CA PRO A 110 20.96 -1.46 12.98
C PRO A 110 21.47 -0.10 13.45
N GLY A 111 20.56 0.75 13.95
CA GLY A 111 20.85 2.11 14.39
C GLY A 111 20.63 3.20 13.35
N ASP A 112 20.44 2.85 12.08
CA ASP A 112 20.04 3.79 11.03
C ASP A 112 18.61 4.29 11.24
N LYS A 113 18.21 5.30 10.47
CA LYS A 113 16.86 5.88 10.48
C LYS A 113 16.23 5.82 9.09
N VAL A 114 14.91 5.69 9.05
CA VAL A 114 14.12 5.72 7.81
C VAL A 114 12.98 6.72 7.96
N VAL A 115 12.87 7.64 7.00
CA VAL A 115 11.79 8.63 6.97
C VAL A 115 10.53 8.00 6.37
N LEU A 116 9.40 8.17 7.05
CA LEU A 116 8.07 7.69 6.64
C LEU A 116 7.10 8.86 6.66
N PHE A 117 6.28 9.02 5.62
CA PHE A 117 5.12 9.91 5.72
C PHE A 117 4.06 9.29 6.64
N SER A 118 3.35 10.10 7.39
CA SER A 118 2.19 9.71 8.20
C SER A 118 0.95 10.42 7.65
N PRO A 119 -0.12 9.72 7.27
CA PRO A 119 -0.38 8.29 7.48
C PRO A 119 0.38 7.38 6.53
N PHE A 120 0.58 6.12 6.94
CA PHE A 120 1.34 5.10 6.20
C PHE A 120 0.74 3.70 6.37
N TYR A 121 1.10 2.80 5.47
CA TYR A 121 0.78 1.38 5.61
C TYR A 121 1.65 0.74 6.71
N GLU A 122 1.02 -0.02 7.60
CA GLU A 122 1.64 -0.55 8.83
C GLU A 122 2.99 -1.26 8.64
N ASN A 123 3.19 -1.91 7.48
CA ASN A 123 4.41 -2.67 7.21
C ASN A 123 5.67 -1.78 7.17
N TYR A 124 5.59 -0.54 6.70
CA TYR A 124 6.82 0.28 6.54
C TYR A 124 7.52 0.55 7.87
N SER A 125 6.73 0.82 8.92
CA SER A 125 7.28 0.96 10.28
C SER A 125 7.79 -0.37 10.80
N ALA A 126 7.06 -1.47 10.57
CA ALA A 126 7.45 -2.80 10.98
C ALA A 126 8.74 -3.25 10.31
N ASP A 127 8.88 -3.06 9.00
CA ASP A 127 10.08 -3.41 8.23
C ASP A 127 11.29 -2.60 8.71
N THR A 128 11.12 -1.30 9.00
CA THR A 128 12.15 -0.44 9.59
C THR A 128 12.65 -1.02 10.92
N ILE A 129 11.74 -1.36 11.84
CA ILE A 129 12.08 -1.92 13.16
C ILE A 129 12.74 -3.30 13.04
N LEU A 130 12.24 -4.15 12.13
CA LEU A 130 12.82 -5.49 11.89
C LEU A 130 14.26 -5.41 11.38
N CYS A 131 14.59 -4.38 10.62
CA CYS A 131 15.98 -4.09 10.20
C CYS A 131 16.85 -3.51 11.32
N GLY A 132 16.28 -3.23 12.50
CA GLY A 132 17.00 -2.59 13.62
C GLY A 132 17.16 -1.08 13.44
N ALA A 133 16.46 -0.49 12.46
CA ALA A 133 16.42 0.94 12.21
C ALA A 133 15.26 1.62 12.98
N THR A 134 15.27 2.95 13.03
CA THR A 134 14.27 3.75 13.73
C THR A 134 13.45 4.54 12.70
N PRO A 135 12.12 4.43 12.69
CA PRO A 135 11.27 5.26 11.83
C PRO A 135 11.23 6.71 12.32
N VAL A 136 11.34 7.65 11.38
CA VAL A 136 11.16 9.11 11.58
C VAL A 136 9.92 9.53 10.77
N TYR A 137 8.92 10.07 11.43
CA TYR A 137 7.66 10.36 10.78
C TYR A 137 7.55 11.82 10.34
N VAL A 138 7.01 12.03 9.14
CA VAL A 138 6.67 13.33 8.57
C VAL A 138 5.17 13.38 8.35
N PRO A 139 4.45 14.25 9.08
CA PRO A 139 2.99 14.31 8.97
C PRO A 139 2.54 14.86 7.62
N LEU A 140 1.53 14.23 7.03
CA LEU A 140 0.69 14.85 6.01
C LEU A 140 -0.47 15.56 6.71
N SER A 141 -0.88 16.70 6.17
CA SER A 141 -2.07 17.40 6.60
C SER A 141 -3.31 16.49 6.47
N PRO A 142 -4.12 16.31 7.51
CA PRO A 142 -5.33 15.49 7.42
C PRO A 142 -6.44 16.13 6.56
N VAL A 143 -6.26 17.39 6.16
CA VAL A 143 -7.24 18.17 5.38
C VAL A 143 -7.04 17.98 3.88
N ASP A 144 -5.81 18.16 3.40
CA ASP A 144 -5.46 18.19 1.97
C ASP A 144 -4.33 17.23 1.59
N LEU A 145 -3.80 16.49 2.57
CA LEU A 145 -2.72 15.53 2.42
C LEU A 145 -1.39 16.16 1.93
N SER A 146 -1.23 17.49 2.06
CA SER A 146 0.04 18.16 1.81
C SER A 146 1.06 17.88 2.91
N PHE A 147 2.34 18.10 2.64
CA PHE A 147 3.40 18.06 3.65
C PHE A 147 4.15 19.42 3.70
N ASP A 148 4.71 19.74 4.86
CA ASP A 148 5.61 20.88 5.00
C ASP A 148 7.02 20.47 4.56
N ALA A 149 7.55 21.14 3.53
CA ALA A 149 8.88 20.88 2.98
C ALA A 149 10.00 21.08 4.02
N ASN A 150 9.85 22.03 4.94
CA ASN A 150 10.85 22.27 6.01
C ASN A 150 10.84 21.16 7.05
N VAL A 151 9.66 20.61 7.37
CA VAL A 151 9.54 19.46 8.26
C VAL A 151 10.16 18.22 7.61
N LEU A 152 9.88 17.99 6.31
CA LEU A 152 10.50 16.91 5.55
C LEU A 152 12.01 17.06 5.51
N GLU A 153 12.52 18.24 5.16
CA GLU A 153 13.96 18.50 5.12
C GLU A 153 14.62 18.26 6.49
N SER A 154 13.99 18.76 7.57
CA SER A 154 14.49 18.57 8.93
C SER A 154 14.55 17.08 9.32
N ALA A 155 13.60 16.28 8.85
CA ALA A 155 13.59 14.85 9.08
C ALA A 155 14.72 14.14 8.29
N MET A 156 14.87 14.47 7.00
CA MET A 156 15.86 13.87 6.12
C MET A 156 17.31 14.27 6.46
N ALA A 157 17.51 15.46 7.04
CA ALA A 157 18.80 15.98 7.47
C ALA A 157 19.33 15.35 8.78
N GLN A 158 18.52 14.54 9.49
CA GLN A 158 18.97 13.95 10.75
C GLN A 158 20.13 12.99 10.54
N PRO A 159 21.13 12.98 11.45
CA PRO A 159 22.22 12.00 11.41
C PRO A 159 21.67 10.57 11.45
N GLY A 160 22.22 9.72 10.59
CA GLY A 160 21.85 8.30 10.51
C GLY A 160 20.61 8.01 9.63
N VAL A 161 19.98 9.00 9.02
CA VAL A 161 18.95 8.74 8.01
C VAL A 161 19.58 8.12 6.78
N LYS A 162 19.02 7.01 6.30
CA LYS A 162 19.47 6.25 5.13
C LYS A 162 18.49 6.28 3.98
N ALA A 163 17.20 6.25 4.30
CA ALA A 163 16.17 6.14 3.28
C ALA A 163 14.91 6.91 3.66
N LEU A 164 14.11 7.20 2.63
CA LEU A 164 12.72 7.61 2.74
C LEU A 164 11.86 6.55 2.07
N VAL A 165 10.73 6.18 2.67
CA VAL A 165 9.70 5.34 2.03
C VAL A 165 8.59 6.22 1.46
N LEU A 166 8.25 5.97 0.21
CA LEU A 166 7.24 6.71 -0.54
C LEU A 166 6.20 5.73 -1.13
N CYS A 167 4.96 5.76 -0.66
CA CYS A 167 3.85 5.03 -1.28
C CYS A 167 3.09 5.95 -2.24
N ASN A 168 3.08 5.61 -3.53
CA ASN A 168 2.45 6.45 -4.55
C ASN A 168 1.79 5.60 -5.65
N PRO A 169 0.46 5.66 -5.81
CA PRO A 169 -0.57 6.26 -4.93
C PRO A 169 -0.61 5.64 -3.53
N ALA A 170 -1.00 6.43 -2.52
CA ALA A 170 -0.79 6.10 -1.12
C ALA A 170 -1.92 5.26 -0.50
N ASN A 171 -1.55 4.28 0.30
CA ASN A 171 -2.38 3.62 1.28
C ASN A 171 -1.99 4.15 2.69
N PRO A 172 -2.90 4.74 3.48
CA PRO A 172 -4.38 4.63 3.44
C PRO A 172 -5.09 5.80 2.76
N SER A 173 -4.39 6.88 2.41
CA SER A 173 -4.98 8.19 2.13
C SER A 173 -5.56 8.34 0.72
N GLY A 174 -5.17 7.49 -0.23
CA GLY A 174 -5.51 7.68 -1.64
C GLY A 174 -4.79 8.88 -2.29
N LYS A 175 -3.80 9.51 -1.62
CA LYS A 175 -3.00 10.60 -2.19
C LYS A 175 -2.22 10.12 -3.40
N VAL A 176 -2.15 10.96 -4.44
CA VAL A 176 -1.18 10.89 -5.52
C VAL A 176 -0.24 12.08 -5.39
N PHE A 177 1.04 11.83 -5.17
CA PHE A 177 2.01 12.91 -5.07
C PHE A 177 2.16 13.62 -6.41
N THR A 178 2.12 14.96 -6.38
CA THR A 178 2.29 15.78 -7.58
C THR A 178 3.74 15.76 -8.06
N HIS A 179 3.97 16.17 -9.32
CA HIS A 179 5.33 16.30 -9.85
C HIS A 179 6.17 17.29 -9.03
N GLU A 180 5.58 18.37 -8.55
CA GLU A 180 6.22 19.38 -7.70
C GLU A 180 6.62 18.79 -6.35
N GLU A 181 5.72 18.05 -5.69
CA GLU A 181 6.00 17.37 -4.42
C GLU A 181 7.12 16.33 -4.59
N LEU A 182 7.06 15.53 -5.65
CA LEU A 182 8.11 14.55 -5.97
C LEU A 182 9.44 15.23 -6.28
N SER A 183 9.45 16.40 -6.93
CA SER A 183 10.66 17.18 -7.20
C SER A 183 11.31 17.72 -5.92
N ILE A 184 10.50 18.10 -4.92
CA ILE A 184 11.01 18.48 -3.59
C ILE A 184 11.65 17.27 -2.92
N ILE A 185 10.97 16.12 -2.89
CA ILE A 185 11.49 14.88 -2.31
C ILE A 185 12.79 14.46 -3.00
N ALA A 186 12.84 14.49 -4.33
CA ALA A 186 14.01 14.14 -5.11
C ALA A 186 15.20 15.07 -4.82
N SER A 187 14.97 16.38 -4.78
CA SER A 187 16.01 17.36 -4.46
C SER A 187 16.62 17.14 -3.08
N LEU A 188 15.79 16.82 -2.09
CA LEU A 188 16.24 16.53 -0.73
C LEU A 188 16.96 15.17 -0.66
N ALA A 189 16.48 14.15 -1.36
CA ALA A 189 17.15 12.85 -1.43
C ALA A 189 18.54 12.95 -2.05
N VAL A 190 18.69 13.76 -3.10
CA VAL A 190 20.01 14.05 -3.71
C VAL A 190 20.88 14.86 -2.74
N LYS A 191 20.33 15.90 -2.10
CA LYS A 191 21.08 16.79 -1.19
C LYS A 191 21.66 16.03 0.01
N TYR A 192 20.92 15.09 0.57
CA TYR A 192 21.31 14.34 1.77
C TYR A 192 21.83 12.93 1.45
N ASP A 193 21.99 12.59 0.16
CA ASP A 193 22.47 11.27 -0.33
C ASP A 193 21.69 10.09 0.24
N LEU A 194 20.35 10.15 0.12
CA LEU A 194 19.44 9.16 0.65
C LEU A 194 18.89 8.25 -0.46
N TYR A 195 18.58 7.01 -0.11
CA TYR A 195 17.74 6.16 -0.93
C TYR A 195 16.26 6.54 -0.81
N VAL A 196 15.49 6.33 -1.88
CA VAL A 196 14.03 6.39 -1.87
C VAL A 196 13.50 5.01 -2.20
N ILE A 197 12.85 4.36 -1.24
CA ILE A 197 12.19 3.06 -1.43
C ILE A 197 10.73 3.37 -1.71
N THR A 198 10.25 3.03 -2.92
CA THR A 198 8.86 3.31 -3.29
C THR A 198 7.99 2.06 -3.17
N ASP A 199 6.72 2.25 -2.84
CA ASP A 199 5.66 1.24 -2.98
C ASP A 199 4.72 1.70 -4.08
N GLU A 200 4.84 1.07 -5.24
CA GLU A 200 4.16 1.43 -6.50
C GLU A 200 2.98 0.48 -6.82
N VAL A 201 2.48 -0.28 -5.85
CA VAL A 201 1.45 -1.31 -6.10
C VAL A 201 0.15 -0.77 -6.69
N TYR A 202 -0.10 0.53 -6.58
CA TYR A 202 -1.27 1.23 -7.14
C TYR A 202 -0.93 2.08 -8.37
N GLU A 203 0.23 1.91 -9.00
CA GLU A 203 0.76 2.73 -10.10
C GLU A 203 -0.23 2.96 -11.26
N HIS A 204 -1.17 2.04 -11.51
CA HIS A 204 -2.19 2.11 -12.55
C HIS A 204 -3.59 2.47 -12.03
N ILE A 205 -3.74 2.82 -10.75
CA ILE A 205 -5.02 3.16 -10.13
C ILE A 205 -4.96 4.59 -9.61
N PHE A 206 -5.24 5.55 -10.47
CA PHE A 206 -5.32 6.98 -10.14
C PHE A 206 -6.47 7.64 -10.92
N PHE A 207 -6.94 8.79 -10.45
CA PHE A 207 -8.15 9.42 -10.94
C PHE A 207 -7.86 10.83 -11.46
N ALA A 208 -8.41 11.17 -12.63
CA ALA A 208 -8.25 12.49 -13.21
C ALA A 208 -8.69 13.60 -12.23
N PRO A 209 -7.97 14.73 -12.17
CA PRO A 209 -6.87 15.15 -13.05
C PRO A 209 -5.48 14.61 -12.65
N HIS A 210 -5.39 13.83 -11.56
CA HIS A 210 -4.12 13.30 -11.05
C HIS A 210 -3.51 12.28 -12.02
N ARG A 211 -2.19 12.19 -12.01
CA ARG A 211 -1.41 11.23 -12.81
C ARG A 211 -0.30 10.66 -11.95
N HIS A 212 -0.03 9.38 -12.12
CA HIS A 212 1.12 8.75 -11.50
C HIS A 212 2.42 9.24 -12.14
N THR A 213 3.42 9.50 -11.30
CA THR A 213 4.79 9.84 -11.73
C THR A 213 5.77 8.96 -10.95
N TYR A 214 6.61 8.24 -11.65
CA TYR A 214 7.68 7.45 -11.05
C TYR A 214 8.81 8.39 -10.63
N ILE A 215 9.13 8.43 -9.34
CA ILE A 215 10.20 9.33 -8.84
C ILE A 215 11.57 8.98 -9.44
N ALA A 216 11.80 7.72 -9.82
CA ALA A 216 13.03 7.28 -10.49
C ALA A 216 13.31 8.02 -11.81
N THR A 217 12.27 8.60 -12.45
CA THR A 217 12.42 9.37 -13.69
C THR A 217 12.96 10.78 -13.48
N LEU A 218 12.97 11.27 -12.24
CA LEU A 218 13.44 12.61 -11.93
C LEU A 218 14.97 12.68 -11.90
N PRO A 219 15.57 13.86 -12.17
CA PRO A 219 17.02 14.01 -12.23
C PRO A 219 17.73 13.51 -10.96
N GLY A 220 18.73 12.64 -11.13
CA GLY A 220 19.55 12.08 -10.04
C GLY A 220 18.84 11.03 -9.18
N MET A 221 17.66 10.53 -9.60
CA MET A 221 16.89 9.60 -8.82
C MET A 221 17.03 8.14 -9.23
N PHE A 222 17.42 7.83 -10.47
CA PHE A 222 17.53 6.44 -10.95
C PHE A 222 18.47 5.60 -10.05
N GLU A 223 19.64 6.11 -9.71
CA GLU A 223 20.67 5.39 -8.96
C GLU A 223 20.33 5.22 -7.47
N ARG A 224 19.37 5.98 -6.96
CA ARG A 224 18.97 5.99 -5.54
C ARG A 224 17.53 5.56 -5.27
N THR A 225 16.74 5.30 -6.31
CA THR A 225 15.38 4.79 -6.16
C THR A 225 15.37 3.27 -6.19
N ILE A 226 14.61 2.68 -5.27
CA ILE A 226 14.31 1.26 -5.21
C ILE A 226 12.80 1.14 -5.38
N GLU A 227 12.35 0.79 -6.57
CA GLU A 227 10.93 0.66 -6.88
C GLU A 227 10.44 -0.72 -6.45
N CYS A 228 9.57 -0.78 -5.44
CA CYS A 228 8.88 -1.99 -5.02
C CYS A 228 7.45 -1.96 -5.54
N SER A 229 7.01 -3.03 -6.20
CA SER A 229 5.64 -3.13 -6.66
C SER A 229 5.16 -4.59 -6.71
N SER A 230 3.95 -4.82 -7.20
CA SER A 230 3.40 -6.16 -7.37
C SER A 230 2.33 -6.20 -8.46
N LEU A 231 2.03 -7.41 -8.92
CA LEU A 231 0.94 -7.66 -9.83
C LEU A 231 -0.43 -7.72 -9.13
N SER A 232 -0.42 -7.68 -7.80
CA SER A 232 -1.56 -7.94 -6.92
C SER A 232 -2.76 -7.06 -7.18
N LYS A 233 -2.53 -5.75 -7.42
CA LYS A 233 -3.60 -4.74 -7.52
C LYS A 233 -4.02 -4.51 -8.97
N THR A 234 -3.05 -4.39 -9.85
CA THR A 234 -3.28 -4.19 -11.29
C THR A 234 -4.06 -5.34 -11.91
N TYR A 235 -3.80 -6.57 -11.50
CA TYR A 235 -4.40 -7.77 -12.10
C TYR A 235 -5.32 -8.56 -11.16
N SER A 236 -5.69 -7.99 -10.00
CA SER A 236 -6.61 -8.61 -9.03
C SER A 236 -6.17 -9.99 -8.52
N ILE A 237 -4.85 -10.20 -8.35
CA ILE A 237 -4.24 -11.48 -7.96
C ILE A 237 -3.48 -11.39 -6.63
N THR A 238 -4.06 -10.74 -5.63
CA THR A 238 -3.40 -10.51 -4.33
C THR A 238 -2.90 -11.81 -3.67
N GLY A 239 -3.58 -12.92 -3.90
CA GLY A 239 -3.24 -14.25 -3.37
C GLY A 239 -2.10 -14.95 -4.11
N TRP A 240 -1.71 -14.51 -5.30
CA TRP A 240 -0.63 -15.15 -6.07
C TRP A 240 0.75 -14.81 -5.51
N ARG A 241 0.86 -13.78 -4.72
CA ARG A 241 2.12 -13.36 -4.09
C ARG A 241 3.23 -13.12 -5.12
N LEU A 242 2.95 -12.37 -6.18
CA LEU A 242 3.94 -11.91 -7.15
C LEU A 242 4.20 -10.42 -6.99
N GLY A 243 5.41 -10.08 -6.61
CA GLY A 243 5.94 -8.73 -6.52
C GLY A 243 7.29 -8.64 -7.23
N TYR A 244 7.86 -7.46 -7.21
CA TYR A 244 9.17 -7.21 -7.82
C TYR A 244 9.84 -5.98 -7.22
N VAL A 245 11.16 -5.93 -7.41
CA VAL A 245 11.98 -4.76 -7.17
C VAL A 245 12.71 -4.38 -8.46
N LEU A 246 12.73 -3.08 -8.74
CA LEU A 246 13.55 -2.48 -9.80
C LEU A 246 14.52 -1.48 -9.14
N ALA A 247 15.80 -1.60 -9.41
CA ALA A 247 16.82 -0.72 -8.86
C ALA A 247 18.11 -0.80 -9.70
N ALA A 248 18.94 0.22 -9.63
CA ALA A 248 20.25 0.22 -10.27
C ALA A 248 21.11 -0.96 -9.78
N GLU A 249 21.95 -1.51 -10.67
CA GLU A 249 22.74 -2.74 -10.46
C GLU A 249 23.45 -2.83 -9.09
N PRO A 250 24.17 -1.81 -8.58
CA PRO A 250 24.89 -1.93 -7.31
C PRO A 250 23.97 -2.19 -6.10
N VAL A 251 22.76 -1.61 -6.12
CA VAL A 251 21.75 -1.82 -5.09
C VAL A 251 21.07 -3.18 -5.28
N MET A 252 20.72 -3.50 -6.53
CA MET A 252 20.06 -4.76 -6.87
C MET A 252 20.91 -5.98 -6.51
N GLU A 253 22.23 -5.92 -6.63
CA GLU A 253 23.10 -7.02 -6.19
C GLU A 253 22.97 -7.33 -4.68
N ARG A 254 22.70 -6.32 -3.85
CA ARG A 254 22.45 -6.51 -2.42
C ARG A 254 21.06 -7.09 -2.18
N ILE A 255 20.07 -6.56 -2.88
CA ILE A 255 18.67 -7.02 -2.78
C ILE A 255 18.56 -8.50 -3.18
N LYS A 256 19.20 -8.92 -4.27
CA LYS A 256 19.24 -10.32 -4.72
C LYS A 256 19.78 -11.26 -3.64
N LYS A 257 20.80 -10.85 -2.90
CA LYS A 257 21.38 -11.65 -1.80
C LYS A 257 20.41 -11.79 -0.62
N VAL A 258 19.72 -10.72 -0.25
CA VAL A 258 18.71 -10.77 0.81
C VAL A 258 17.53 -11.65 0.38
N HIS A 259 17.00 -11.44 -0.82
CA HIS A 259 15.91 -12.21 -1.39
C HIS A 259 16.21 -13.71 -1.43
N ASP A 260 17.41 -14.10 -1.85
CA ASP A 260 17.84 -15.49 -1.93
C ASP A 260 17.71 -16.22 -0.58
N PHE A 261 18.11 -15.56 0.51
CA PHE A 261 18.02 -16.13 1.86
C PHE A 261 16.66 -15.97 2.54
N LEU A 262 15.78 -15.09 2.05
CA LEU A 262 14.43 -14.93 2.61
C LEU A 262 13.47 -15.99 2.05
N THR A 263 13.45 -16.18 0.73
CA THR A 263 12.40 -16.97 0.06
C THR A 263 12.89 -17.92 -1.01
N VAL A 264 14.17 -17.87 -1.40
CA VAL A 264 14.77 -18.62 -2.51
C VAL A 264 14.25 -18.16 -3.88
N GLY A 265 12.99 -17.75 -3.98
CA GLY A 265 12.36 -17.27 -5.22
C GLY A 265 10.84 -17.29 -5.17
N ALA A 266 10.23 -16.57 -6.10
CA ALA A 266 8.79 -16.60 -6.31
C ALA A 266 8.34 -17.89 -7.03
N ALA A 267 7.05 -18.22 -6.94
CA ALA A 267 6.48 -19.44 -7.51
C ALA A 267 6.59 -19.47 -9.04
N ALA A 268 7.39 -20.40 -9.57
CA ALA A 268 7.66 -20.52 -11.00
C ALA A 268 6.40 -20.67 -11.86
N PRO A 269 5.39 -21.50 -11.50
CA PRO A 269 4.16 -21.61 -12.30
C PRO A 269 3.38 -20.30 -12.39
N LEU A 270 3.36 -19.55 -11.29
CA LEU A 270 2.64 -18.26 -11.24
C LEU A 270 3.38 -17.19 -12.04
N MET A 271 4.71 -17.16 -12.00
CA MET A 271 5.50 -16.26 -12.85
C MET A 271 5.24 -16.56 -14.34
N GLU A 272 5.28 -17.83 -14.75
CA GLU A 272 5.04 -18.23 -16.13
C GLU A 272 3.64 -17.79 -16.61
N ALA A 273 2.62 -18.01 -15.80
CA ALA A 273 1.26 -17.56 -16.13
C ALA A 273 1.17 -16.02 -16.22
N ALA A 274 1.82 -15.32 -15.32
CA ALA A 274 1.71 -13.86 -15.19
C ALA A 274 2.44 -13.08 -16.31
N VAL A 275 3.34 -13.71 -17.08
CA VAL A 275 3.90 -13.11 -18.31
C VAL A 275 2.78 -12.65 -19.25
N THR A 276 1.66 -13.38 -19.31
CA THR A 276 0.49 -12.99 -20.11
C THR A 276 -0.05 -11.62 -19.71
N ALA A 277 -0.16 -11.36 -18.41
CA ALA A 277 -0.68 -10.11 -17.90
C ALA A 277 0.29 -8.93 -18.13
N LEU A 278 1.61 -9.16 -18.01
CA LEU A 278 2.62 -8.15 -18.28
C LEU A 278 2.65 -7.68 -19.75
N ARG A 279 2.08 -8.48 -20.66
CA ARG A 279 1.98 -8.20 -22.09
C ARG A 279 0.62 -7.64 -22.53
N PHE A 280 -0.26 -7.32 -21.60
CA PHE A 280 -1.49 -6.64 -21.95
C PHE A 280 -1.19 -5.25 -22.54
N ASP A 281 -2.00 -4.87 -23.53
CA ASP A 281 -1.90 -3.59 -24.21
C ASP A 281 -2.57 -2.45 -23.41
N ASP A 282 -2.49 -1.23 -23.91
CA ASP A 282 -3.04 -0.03 -23.27
C ASP A 282 -4.55 -0.10 -23.03
N SER A 283 -5.28 -0.93 -23.79
CA SER A 283 -6.73 -1.07 -23.60
C SER A 283 -7.06 -1.69 -22.24
N TYR A 284 -6.22 -2.61 -21.76
CA TYR A 284 -6.36 -3.17 -20.42
C TYR A 284 -6.24 -2.09 -19.33
N TYR A 285 -5.18 -1.30 -19.39
CA TYR A 285 -4.89 -0.27 -18.36
C TYR A 285 -5.91 0.88 -18.42
N THR A 286 -6.35 1.27 -19.61
CA THR A 286 -7.45 2.24 -19.79
C THR A 286 -8.75 1.70 -19.22
N GLY A 287 -9.06 0.44 -19.50
CA GLY A 287 -10.23 -0.25 -18.93
C GLY A 287 -10.16 -0.36 -17.41
N LEU A 288 -8.98 -0.67 -16.85
CA LEU A 288 -8.74 -0.72 -15.41
C LEU A 288 -9.00 0.64 -14.75
N GLN A 289 -8.48 1.72 -15.31
CA GLN A 289 -8.73 3.08 -14.81
C GLN A 289 -10.20 3.45 -14.87
N ALA A 290 -10.88 3.16 -15.97
CA ALA A 290 -12.31 3.42 -16.10
C ALA A 290 -13.13 2.63 -15.06
N HIS A 291 -12.77 1.36 -14.83
CA HIS A 291 -13.41 0.51 -13.85
C HIS A 291 -13.25 1.05 -12.42
N TYR A 292 -12.03 1.38 -12.02
CA TYR A 292 -11.77 1.94 -10.67
C TYR A 292 -12.35 3.35 -10.50
N THR A 293 -12.40 4.17 -11.56
CA THR A 293 -13.08 5.48 -11.54
C THR A 293 -14.57 5.30 -11.30
N HIS A 294 -15.22 4.35 -11.99
CA HIS A 294 -16.62 4.02 -11.77
C HIS A 294 -16.90 3.62 -10.32
N MET A 295 -16.14 2.67 -9.77
CA MET A 295 -16.29 2.24 -8.37
C MET A 295 -16.10 3.38 -7.38
N LYS A 296 -15.08 4.23 -7.60
CA LYS A 296 -14.86 5.45 -6.81
C LYS A 296 -16.10 6.35 -6.88
N ASP A 297 -16.60 6.64 -8.07
CA ASP A 297 -17.73 7.56 -8.26
C ASP A 297 -19.00 7.01 -7.62
N VAL A 298 -19.31 5.73 -7.81
CA VAL A 298 -20.46 5.07 -7.13
C VAL A 298 -20.35 5.25 -5.61
N PHE A 299 -19.19 4.89 -5.05
CA PHE A 299 -19.04 4.90 -3.61
C PHE A 299 -18.99 6.31 -3.02
N THR A 300 -18.21 7.23 -3.59
CA THR A 300 -18.07 8.59 -3.08
C THR A 300 -19.36 9.42 -3.26
N ASN A 301 -20.09 9.25 -4.36
CA ASN A 301 -21.41 9.88 -4.53
C ASN A 301 -22.41 9.35 -3.48
N GLY A 302 -22.38 8.04 -3.21
CA GLY A 302 -23.18 7.47 -2.12
C GLY A 302 -22.84 8.06 -0.76
N LEU A 303 -21.56 8.20 -0.43
CA LEU A 303 -21.12 8.84 0.83
C LEU A 303 -21.58 10.31 0.92
N ARG A 304 -21.50 11.09 -0.18
CA ARG A 304 -22.00 12.48 -0.23
C ARG A 304 -23.51 12.53 0.00
N ASN A 305 -24.28 11.63 -0.62
CA ASN A 305 -25.73 11.56 -0.42
C ASN A 305 -26.10 11.22 1.04
N LEU A 306 -25.25 10.49 1.74
CA LEU A 306 -25.39 10.21 3.18
C LEU A 306 -24.94 11.38 4.07
N GLY A 307 -24.41 12.45 3.49
CA GLY A 307 -23.90 13.62 4.23
C GLY A 307 -22.57 13.38 4.94
N LEU A 308 -21.80 12.34 4.55
CA LEU A 308 -20.53 12.01 5.19
C LEU A 308 -19.39 12.88 4.61
N HIS A 309 -18.54 13.38 5.50
CA HIS A 309 -17.32 14.07 5.12
C HIS A 309 -16.18 13.06 4.92
N PHE A 310 -15.40 13.23 3.87
CA PHE A 310 -14.29 12.34 3.55
C PHE A 310 -13.21 13.06 2.72
N THR A 311 -12.00 12.52 2.75
CA THR A 311 -10.90 12.96 1.87
C THR A 311 -11.11 12.42 0.47
N GLU A 312 -11.15 13.28 -0.55
CA GLU A 312 -11.35 12.86 -1.94
C GLU A 312 -10.22 11.96 -2.42
N PRO A 313 -10.51 10.72 -2.85
CA PRO A 313 -9.47 9.83 -3.36
C PRO A 313 -8.88 10.34 -4.67
N GLN A 314 -7.55 10.45 -4.72
CA GLN A 314 -6.79 10.83 -5.92
C GLN A 314 -6.27 9.59 -6.66
N GLY A 315 -6.04 8.50 -5.94
CA GLY A 315 -5.60 7.20 -6.47
C GLY A 315 -5.78 6.09 -5.45
N ALA A 316 -5.24 4.90 -5.74
CA ALA A 316 -5.52 3.67 -5.03
C ALA A 316 -7.04 3.38 -5.01
N TYR A 317 -7.56 2.76 -3.96
CA TYR A 317 -9.00 2.50 -3.83
C TYR A 317 -9.48 2.68 -2.39
N PHE A 318 -8.90 3.64 -1.67
CA PHE A 318 -9.22 3.95 -0.28
C PHE A 318 -9.85 5.32 -0.15
N VAL A 319 -10.67 5.46 0.90
CA VAL A 319 -11.24 6.73 1.32
C VAL A 319 -11.16 6.82 2.85
N LEU A 320 -10.78 7.99 3.34
CA LEU A 320 -10.80 8.32 4.77
C LEU A 320 -12.06 9.12 5.07
N ILE A 321 -12.91 8.61 5.95
CA ILE A 321 -14.18 9.24 6.37
C ILE A 321 -13.98 9.88 7.73
N ASP A 322 -14.45 11.11 7.88
CA ASP A 322 -14.49 11.83 9.16
C ASP A 322 -15.70 11.37 9.98
N ILE A 323 -15.43 10.90 11.19
CA ILE A 323 -16.45 10.41 12.12
C ILE A 323 -16.70 11.35 13.30
N SER A 324 -16.18 12.58 13.26
CA SER A 324 -16.30 13.55 14.36
C SER A 324 -17.76 13.84 14.73
N GLU A 325 -18.67 13.87 13.73
CA GLU A 325 -20.09 14.13 13.94
C GLU A 325 -20.85 13.03 14.70
N PHE A 326 -20.28 11.85 14.85
CA PHE A 326 -20.90 10.72 15.54
C PHE A 326 -20.58 10.68 17.04
N GLY A 327 -19.83 11.66 17.54
CA GLY A 327 -19.44 11.73 18.96
C GLY A 327 -18.34 10.73 19.36
N TYR A 328 -17.70 10.13 18.36
CA TYR A 328 -16.43 9.42 18.49
C TYR A 328 -15.31 10.34 17.98
N GLY A 329 -14.18 10.40 18.43
CA GLY A 329 -13.15 11.24 17.83
C GLY A 329 -13.03 12.62 18.43
N ARG A 330 -12.66 12.62 19.67
CA ARG A 330 -11.78 13.52 20.45
C ARG A 330 -11.65 12.89 21.81
N ARG A 331 -10.43 12.66 22.29
CA ARG A 331 -10.16 12.12 23.63
C ARG A 331 -10.88 12.90 24.76
N GLU A 332 -11.19 14.16 24.52
CA GLU A 332 -11.92 15.02 25.47
C GLU A 332 -13.43 14.70 25.57
N SER A 333 -14.03 14.10 24.54
CA SER A 333 -15.46 13.81 24.51
C SER A 333 -15.81 12.36 24.86
N CYS A 334 -14.84 11.45 24.87
CA CYS A 334 -15.06 10.08 25.28
C CYS A 334 -14.85 9.98 26.80
N SER A 335 -15.95 10.11 27.58
CA SER A 335 -15.89 9.73 28.98
C SER A 335 -15.48 8.24 29.05
N ALA A 336 -14.53 7.91 29.91
CA ALA A 336 -13.96 6.55 30.10
C ALA A 336 -15.02 5.43 30.31
N SER A 337 -16.29 5.80 30.47
CA SER A 337 -17.42 4.89 30.63
C SER A 337 -18.04 4.36 29.32
N LYS A 338 -17.64 4.90 28.14
CA LYS A 338 -18.28 4.59 26.85
C LYS A 338 -17.40 3.81 25.86
N CYS A 339 -16.09 3.76 26.07
CA CYS A 339 -15.17 2.90 25.33
C CYS A 339 -14.68 1.77 26.24
N ALA A 340 -14.44 0.58 25.70
CA ALA A 340 -13.74 -0.46 26.46
C ALA A 340 -12.38 0.09 26.93
N ALA A 341 -11.96 -0.23 28.13
CA ALA A 341 -10.73 0.32 28.70
C ALA A 341 -9.54 0.07 27.76
N GLY A 342 -8.89 1.17 27.29
CA GLY A 342 -7.75 1.11 26.39
C GLY A 342 -8.06 1.13 24.89
N THR A 343 -9.34 1.17 24.46
CA THR A 343 -9.75 1.25 23.06
C THR A 343 -9.85 2.72 22.62
N LEU A 344 -9.28 3.04 21.45
CA LEU A 344 -9.37 4.39 20.88
C LEU A 344 -10.79 4.67 20.34
N PRO A 345 -11.21 5.95 20.24
CA PRO A 345 -12.55 6.32 19.76
C PRO A 345 -12.89 5.77 18.38
N ASP A 346 -12.02 5.92 17.41
CA ASP A 346 -12.19 5.42 16.04
C ASP A 346 -12.17 3.88 15.96
N GLU A 347 -11.42 3.24 16.83
CA GLU A 347 -11.42 1.78 16.96
C GLU A 347 -12.77 1.27 17.46
N GLN A 348 -13.32 1.91 18.51
CA GLN A 348 -14.66 1.58 19.02
C GLN A 348 -15.74 1.86 17.97
N PHE A 349 -15.60 2.96 17.20
CA PHE A 349 -16.50 3.24 16.10
C PHE A 349 -16.47 2.13 15.04
N CYS A 350 -15.30 1.67 14.64
CA CYS A 350 -15.17 0.58 13.65
C CYS A 350 -15.81 -0.73 14.14
N ILE A 351 -15.66 -1.05 15.44
CA ILE A 351 -16.30 -2.22 16.05
C ILE A 351 -17.82 -2.06 16.04
N ASP A 352 -18.32 -0.91 16.50
CA ASP A 352 -19.77 -0.62 16.54
C ASP A 352 -20.37 -0.59 15.12
N MET A 353 -19.65 -0.05 14.14
CA MET A 353 -20.07 -0.03 12.75
C MET A 353 -20.18 -1.44 12.16
N ALA A 354 -19.20 -2.31 12.42
CA ALA A 354 -19.28 -3.69 11.96
C ALA A 354 -20.47 -4.44 12.60
N GLN A 355 -20.69 -4.27 13.92
CA GLN A 355 -21.71 -5.00 14.66
C GLN A 355 -23.14 -4.47 14.48
N LYS A 356 -23.33 -3.15 14.39
CA LYS A 356 -24.65 -2.50 14.41
C LYS A 356 -25.10 -2.01 13.04
N VAL A 357 -24.15 -1.70 12.14
CA VAL A 357 -24.42 -1.21 10.79
C VAL A 357 -24.16 -2.30 9.74
N GLY A 358 -23.28 -3.24 10.04
CA GLY A 358 -22.95 -4.35 9.15
C GLY A 358 -21.95 -4.01 8.05
N VAL A 359 -21.10 -3.01 8.28
CA VAL A 359 -19.97 -2.63 7.39
C VAL A 359 -18.71 -2.49 8.24
N ALA A 360 -17.62 -3.10 7.82
CA ALA A 360 -16.34 -3.05 8.53
C ALA A 360 -15.36 -2.06 7.87
N ALA A 361 -14.74 -1.23 8.72
CA ALA A 361 -13.70 -0.25 8.37
C ALA A 361 -12.41 -0.52 9.15
N VAL A 362 -11.38 0.26 8.88
CA VAL A 362 -10.13 0.27 9.67
C VAL A 362 -10.01 1.61 10.39
N PRO A 363 -9.73 1.63 11.70
CA PRO A 363 -9.51 2.87 12.44
C PRO A 363 -8.31 3.63 11.88
N GLY A 364 -8.46 4.94 11.71
CA GLY A 364 -7.42 5.83 11.17
C GLY A 364 -6.19 5.88 12.07
N SER A 365 -6.40 5.87 13.39
CA SER A 365 -5.32 5.87 14.39
C SER A 365 -4.28 4.76 14.18
N SER A 366 -4.61 3.69 13.46
CA SER A 366 -3.65 2.64 13.10
C SER A 366 -2.66 3.06 12.01
N PHE A 367 -2.95 4.11 11.27
CA PHE A 367 -2.12 4.60 10.16
C PHE A 367 -1.38 5.90 10.50
N PHE A 368 -1.93 6.70 11.43
CA PHE A 368 -1.32 7.96 11.84
C PHE A 368 -0.44 7.78 13.09
N ARG A 369 0.62 8.58 13.18
CA ARG A 369 1.41 8.73 14.42
C ARG A 369 1.00 9.95 15.23
N GLU A 370 0.39 10.91 14.58
CA GLU A 370 -0.29 12.04 15.19
C GLU A 370 -1.59 11.57 15.86
N PRO A 371 -2.14 12.34 16.82
CA PRO A 371 -3.38 11.97 17.50
C PRO A 371 -4.61 12.18 16.59
N VAL A 372 -4.66 11.45 15.48
CA VAL A 372 -5.77 11.43 14.53
C VAL A 372 -6.63 10.20 14.83
N ASP A 373 -7.70 10.38 15.60
CA ASP A 373 -8.63 9.34 16.06
C ASP A 373 -10.09 9.61 15.65
N HIS A 374 -10.26 10.48 14.63
CA HIS A 374 -11.54 10.88 14.06
C HIS A 374 -11.71 10.48 12.60
N LEU A 375 -10.78 9.71 12.06
CA LEU A 375 -10.86 9.19 10.69
C LEU A 375 -10.97 7.67 10.70
N VAL A 376 -11.71 7.12 9.74
CA VAL A 376 -11.76 5.67 9.46
C VAL A 376 -11.53 5.42 7.98
N ARG A 377 -10.80 4.36 7.65
CA ARG A 377 -10.53 3.97 6.26
C ARG A 377 -11.52 2.92 5.79
N LEU A 378 -12.15 3.17 4.64
CA LEU A 378 -12.86 2.20 3.83
C LEU A 378 -12.15 2.00 2.49
N HIS A 379 -12.45 0.91 1.80
CA HIS A 379 -12.05 0.73 0.42
C HIS A 379 -13.26 0.44 -0.48
N PHE A 380 -13.14 0.81 -1.77
CA PHE A 380 -14.21 0.68 -2.74
C PHE A 380 -13.89 -0.29 -3.91
N ALA A 381 -12.83 -1.10 -3.81
CA ALA A 381 -12.52 -2.14 -4.80
C ALA A 381 -13.50 -3.32 -4.66
N LYS A 382 -14.76 -3.09 -5.02
CA LYS A 382 -15.86 -4.04 -4.89
C LYS A 382 -16.79 -3.97 -6.10
N LYS A 383 -17.50 -5.07 -6.39
CA LYS A 383 -18.58 -5.09 -7.37
C LYS A 383 -19.67 -4.09 -6.99
N ASP A 384 -20.40 -3.59 -7.99
CA ASP A 384 -21.45 -2.61 -7.78
C ASP A 384 -22.50 -3.08 -6.76
N GLU A 385 -22.90 -4.35 -6.81
CA GLU A 385 -23.87 -4.91 -5.87
C GLU A 385 -23.36 -4.82 -4.42
N THR A 386 -22.07 -5.08 -4.21
CA THR A 386 -21.45 -4.98 -2.88
C THR A 386 -21.38 -3.52 -2.41
N LEU A 387 -21.06 -2.58 -3.33
CA LEU A 387 -21.00 -1.16 -3.02
C LEU A 387 -22.38 -0.60 -2.69
N TYR A 388 -23.40 -0.91 -3.47
CA TYR A 388 -24.77 -0.45 -3.21
C TYR A 388 -25.31 -1.03 -1.90
N GLU A 389 -25.07 -2.30 -1.62
CA GLU A 389 -25.48 -2.91 -0.35
C GLU A 389 -24.74 -2.28 0.84
N ALA A 390 -23.43 -1.99 0.70
CA ALA A 390 -22.67 -1.29 1.73
C ALA A 390 -23.23 0.12 1.99
N LEU A 391 -23.53 0.88 0.93
CA LEU A 391 -24.13 2.22 1.04
C LEU A 391 -25.51 2.17 1.71
N ASN A 392 -26.35 1.20 1.34
CA ASN A 392 -27.64 0.99 1.99
C ASN A 392 -27.50 0.71 3.49
N ARG A 393 -26.54 -0.13 3.88
CA ARG A 393 -26.25 -0.38 5.31
C ARG A 393 -25.73 0.87 6.02
N LEU A 394 -24.88 1.66 5.36
CA LEU A 394 -24.33 2.91 5.90
C LEU A 394 -25.41 3.97 6.22
N GLU A 395 -26.62 3.93 5.65
CA GLU A 395 -27.76 4.75 6.06
C GLU A 395 -28.07 4.60 7.58
N ASN A 396 -27.70 3.47 8.16
CA ASN A 396 -27.88 3.19 9.58
C ASN A 396 -26.78 3.80 10.47
N LEU A 397 -25.77 4.48 9.93
CA LEU A 397 -24.73 5.17 10.72
C LEU A 397 -25.32 6.14 11.73
N LYS A 398 -26.47 6.78 11.41
CA LYS A 398 -27.19 7.63 12.38
C LYS A 398 -27.52 6.96 13.72
N LYS A 399 -27.60 5.62 13.74
CA LYS A 399 -27.80 4.84 14.98
C LYS A 399 -26.57 4.84 15.90
N LEU A 400 -25.41 5.25 15.37
CA LEU A 400 -24.16 5.33 16.12
C LEU A 400 -23.94 6.74 16.73
N LYS A 401 -24.75 7.74 16.39
CA LYS A 401 -24.63 9.08 17.01
C LYS A 401 -24.81 8.96 18.54
N ARG A 402 -23.84 9.50 19.28
CA ARG A 402 -23.75 9.47 20.74
C ARG A 402 -24.14 10.81 21.36
#